data_1da22bd6c3ab8b4e4a09cbd2e06e374d
#
_entry.id   1da22bd6c3ab8b4e4a09cbd2e06e374d
#
_cell.length_a   1.000
_cell.length_b   1.000
_cell.length_c   1.000
_cell.angle_alpha   90.00
_cell.angle_beta   90.00
_cell.angle_gamma   90.00
#
_symmetry.space_group_name_H-M   'P 1'
#
loop_
_entity.id
_entity.type
_entity.pdbx_description
1 polymer ?
#
loop_
_entity_poly.entity_id
_entity_poly.type
_entity_poly.pdbx_seq_one_letter_code
_entity_poly.pdbx_strand_id
1 'polypeptide(L)'
;HFELIKLYGAAVPYVDDIAMKENVNPQVSNVDENGNYIYIWDKIVEDLQFAYDNLPDTWTEAGRVNKWAAGAMLAKVKMYQSSPYNGKNGTSNHWTEVKTILEDVIANGKDNKGTKFRLADTYEELYTAGESDWTGESVFDVQAAVSGTVEQTANINGAWHIGFSGALGTGGWGFYQPSYDMVNAHIVDANGLPKMDDSYRNDPALSTLDENNLPHTDLTVYTDPRLDVSTGRFETPFLDWTVPNALDGWVRDVSNGGLYLNKKNIPRKADKGSLSNTTQTNSTAKNFHLI
;
A
#
# COMPACT_ATOMS: atom_id res chain seq x y z
N HIS A 1 12.32 -13.72 0.37
CA HIS A 1 11.71 -15.06 0.18
C HIS A 1 10.18 -15.05 0.28
N PHE A 2 9.59 -14.29 1.22
CA PHE A 2 8.12 -14.22 1.30
C PHE A 2 7.49 -13.59 0.05
N GLU A 3 8.07 -12.54 -0.50
CA GLU A 3 7.61 -11.96 -1.76
C GLU A 3 7.73 -12.95 -2.94
N LEU A 4 8.80 -13.74 -2.99
CA LEU A 4 8.95 -14.79 -4.01
C LEU A 4 7.84 -15.85 -3.89
N ILE A 5 7.48 -16.27 -2.67
CA ILE A 5 6.39 -17.22 -2.47
C ILE A 5 5.05 -16.66 -2.98
N LYS A 6 4.77 -15.39 -2.78
CA LYS A 6 3.53 -14.76 -3.26
C LYS A 6 3.43 -14.78 -4.79
N LEU A 7 4.56 -14.67 -5.48
CA LEU A 7 4.62 -14.60 -6.94
C LEU A 7 4.73 -15.98 -7.61
N TYR A 8 5.49 -16.89 -7.01
CA TYR A 8 5.89 -18.15 -7.66
C TYR A 8 5.45 -19.41 -6.89
N GLY A 9 4.82 -19.27 -5.76
CA GLY A 9 4.50 -20.38 -4.85
C GLY A 9 5.64 -20.75 -3.93
N ALA A 10 5.37 -21.60 -2.95
CA ALA A 10 6.31 -21.89 -1.86
C ALA A 10 7.47 -22.83 -2.23
N ALA A 11 7.45 -23.42 -3.41
CA ALA A 11 8.50 -24.30 -3.92
C ALA A 11 9.56 -23.54 -4.72
N VAL A 12 10.00 -22.39 -4.22
CA VAL A 12 11.12 -21.65 -4.80
C VAL A 12 12.45 -22.09 -4.19
N PRO A 13 13.58 -21.99 -4.91
CA PRO A 13 14.87 -22.29 -4.35
C PRO A 13 15.18 -21.41 -3.13
N TYR A 14 15.65 -22.02 -2.05
CA TYR A 14 16.12 -21.28 -0.88
C TYR A 14 17.63 -21.02 -1.00
N VAL A 15 17.97 -19.77 -1.19
CA VAL A 15 19.37 -19.30 -1.32
C VAL A 15 19.68 -18.41 -0.13
N ASP A 16 20.47 -18.89 0.80
CA ASP A 16 20.93 -18.17 1.97
C ASP A 16 22.32 -17.55 1.77
N ASP A 17 22.81 -16.86 2.79
CA ASP A 17 24.13 -16.23 2.77
C ASP A 17 25.28 -17.23 2.73
N ILE A 18 25.07 -18.47 3.22
CA ILE A 18 26.08 -19.52 3.17
C ILE A 18 26.25 -19.99 1.72
N ALA A 19 25.13 -20.30 1.05
CA ALA A 19 25.16 -20.70 -0.35
C ALA A 19 25.78 -19.62 -1.24
N MET A 20 25.50 -18.33 -0.97
CA MET A 20 26.07 -17.21 -1.70
C MET A 20 27.57 -17.01 -1.42
N LYS A 21 28.05 -17.31 -0.22
CA LYS A 21 29.49 -17.24 0.10
C LYS A 21 30.29 -18.35 -0.53
N GLU A 22 29.71 -19.53 -0.61
CA GLU A 22 30.38 -20.71 -1.20
C GLU A 22 30.34 -20.72 -2.72
N ASN A 23 29.30 -20.11 -3.31
CA ASN A 23 29.14 -20.07 -4.76
C ASN A 23 28.53 -18.75 -5.20
N VAL A 24 29.23 -17.97 -6.03
CA VAL A 24 28.79 -16.67 -6.56
C VAL A 24 27.49 -16.77 -7.38
N ASN A 25 27.19 -17.93 -7.93
CA ASN A 25 25.95 -18.17 -8.69
C ASN A 25 25.38 -19.55 -8.30
N PRO A 26 24.82 -19.66 -7.11
CA PRO A 26 24.31 -20.93 -6.61
C PRO A 26 23.08 -21.37 -7.39
N GLN A 27 23.18 -22.58 -7.95
CA GLN A 27 22.03 -23.27 -8.52
C GLN A 27 21.48 -24.23 -7.47
N VAL A 28 20.52 -23.75 -6.68
CA VAL A 28 19.87 -24.52 -5.63
C VAL A 28 18.61 -25.17 -6.19
N SER A 29 18.49 -26.49 -6.03
CA SER A 29 17.30 -27.22 -6.44
C SER A 29 16.11 -26.87 -5.54
N ASN A 30 14.91 -26.77 -6.13
CA ASN A 30 13.66 -26.71 -5.39
C ASN A 30 12.94 -28.07 -5.27
N VAL A 31 13.66 -29.13 -5.60
CA VAL A 31 13.19 -30.52 -5.41
C VAL A 31 14.24 -31.34 -4.66
N ASP A 32 13.78 -32.31 -3.87
CA ASP A 32 14.62 -33.25 -3.17
C ASP A 32 15.16 -34.36 -4.12
N GLU A 33 15.91 -35.32 -3.57
CA GLU A 33 16.47 -36.46 -4.30
C GLU A 33 15.40 -37.41 -4.86
N ASN A 34 14.18 -37.35 -4.34
CA ASN A 34 13.04 -38.15 -4.78
C ASN A 34 12.13 -37.40 -5.76
N GLY A 35 12.49 -36.18 -6.14
CA GLY A 35 11.71 -35.30 -7.04
C GLY A 35 10.52 -34.60 -6.39
N ASN A 36 10.42 -34.58 -5.07
CA ASN A 36 9.39 -33.83 -4.37
C ASN A 36 9.78 -32.36 -4.21
N TYR A 37 8.81 -31.46 -4.30
CA TYR A 37 9.06 -30.05 -4.05
C TYR A 37 9.46 -29.78 -2.60
N ILE A 38 10.50 -28.96 -2.45
CA ILE A 38 10.94 -28.42 -1.16
C ILE A 38 10.24 -27.08 -0.95
N TYR A 39 9.40 -27.01 0.08
CA TYR A 39 8.69 -25.78 0.45
C TYR A 39 9.48 -24.99 1.49
N ILE A 40 9.67 -23.70 1.27
CA ILE A 40 10.55 -22.87 2.12
C ILE A 40 9.81 -22.16 3.26
N TRP A 41 8.54 -22.51 3.51
CA TRP A 41 7.75 -21.91 4.59
C TRP A 41 8.45 -21.97 5.95
N ASP A 42 8.99 -23.13 6.30
CA ASP A 42 9.61 -23.35 7.61
C ASP A 42 10.83 -22.44 7.81
N LYS A 43 11.61 -22.21 6.77
CA LYS A 43 12.77 -21.32 6.82
C LYS A 43 12.37 -19.87 7.11
N ILE A 44 11.32 -19.39 6.44
CA ILE A 44 10.81 -18.04 6.65
C ILE A 44 10.22 -17.88 8.05
N VAL A 45 9.48 -18.88 8.50
CA VAL A 45 8.86 -18.89 9.84
C VAL A 45 9.93 -18.97 10.93
N GLU A 46 10.96 -19.83 10.77
CA GLU A 46 12.10 -19.92 11.70
C GLU A 46 12.80 -18.58 11.86
N ASP A 47 13.14 -17.90 10.76
CA ASP A 47 13.82 -16.60 10.77
C ASP A 47 12.99 -15.53 11.48
N LEU A 48 11.69 -15.44 11.16
CA LEU A 48 10.79 -14.45 11.74
C LEU A 48 10.47 -14.75 13.20
N GLN A 49 10.34 -16.05 13.58
CA GLN A 49 10.16 -16.44 14.97
C GLN A 49 11.40 -16.10 15.80
N PHE A 50 12.59 -16.42 15.27
CA PHE A 50 13.84 -16.03 15.93
C PHE A 50 13.93 -14.51 16.14
N ALA A 51 13.56 -13.73 15.12
CA ALA A 51 13.54 -12.27 15.24
C ALA A 51 12.51 -11.79 16.28
N TYR A 52 11.31 -12.37 16.30
CA TYR A 52 10.27 -12.04 17.28
C TYR A 52 10.69 -12.35 18.72
N ASP A 53 11.42 -13.45 18.92
CA ASP A 53 11.85 -13.89 20.26
C ASP A 53 13.08 -13.11 20.78
N ASN A 54 13.94 -12.60 19.89
CA ASN A 54 15.25 -12.07 20.25
C ASN A 54 15.45 -10.57 20.01
N LEU A 55 14.64 -9.93 19.18
CA LEU A 55 14.73 -8.49 18.98
C LEU A 55 14.19 -7.73 20.21
N PRO A 56 14.77 -6.56 20.53
CA PRO A 56 14.24 -5.74 21.60
C PRO A 56 12.90 -5.10 21.23
N ASP A 57 12.15 -4.70 22.25
CA ASP A 57 10.88 -3.99 22.10
C ASP A 57 11.05 -2.64 21.36
N THR A 58 12.18 -1.97 21.58
CA THR A 58 12.51 -0.69 20.95
C THR A 58 14.02 -0.57 20.76
N TRP A 59 14.40 0.21 19.74
CA TRP A 59 15.77 0.64 19.49
C TRP A 59 15.90 2.15 19.71
N THR A 60 17.12 2.64 19.85
CA THR A 60 17.43 4.08 19.85
C THR A 60 17.21 4.70 18.47
N GLU A 61 17.50 3.91 17.42
CA GLU A 61 17.30 4.32 16.04
C GLU A 61 15.88 3.99 15.57
N ALA A 62 15.12 5.03 15.28
CA ALA A 62 13.70 4.90 14.96
C ALA A 62 13.37 3.95 13.80
N GLY A 63 14.23 3.92 12.77
CA GLY A 63 14.00 3.10 11.55
C GLY A 63 14.43 1.64 11.63
N ARG A 64 14.91 1.14 12.78
CA ARG A 64 15.29 -0.27 12.90
C ARG A 64 14.09 -1.17 13.14
N VAL A 65 14.15 -2.38 12.59
CA VAL A 65 13.17 -3.43 12.84
C VAL A 65 13.22 -3.84 14.31
N ASN A 66 12.13 -3.77 15.01
CA ASN A 66 11.98 -4.22 16.39
C ASN A 66 11.20 -5.53 16.48
N LYS A 67 11.04 -6.05 17.69
CA LYS A 67 10.28 -7.28 17.97
C LYS A 67 8.86 -7.25 17.38
N TRP A 68 8.19 -6.11 17.48
CA TRP A 68 6.78 -5.99 17.08
C TRP A 68 6.59 -6.05 15.57
N ALA A 69 7.51 -5.46 14.81
CA ALA A 69 7.53 -5.58 13.36
C ALA A 69 7.79 -7.03 12.92
N ALA A 70 8.70 -7.74 13.61
CA ALA A 70 8.94 -9.16 13.35
C ALA A 70 7.71 -10.01 13.67
N GLY A 71 7.03 -9.77 14.79
CA GLY A 71 5.80 -10.47 15.17
C GLY A 71 4.65 -10.24 14.18
N ALA A 72 4.42 -8.99 13.76
CA ALA A 72 3.41 -8.68 12.76
C ALA A 72 3.69 -9.36 11.41
N MET A 73 4.96 -9.36 10.97
CA MET A 73 5.35 -10.06 9.74
C MET A 73 5.19 -11.57 9.87
N LEU A 74 5.57 -12.16 11.01
CA LEU A 74 5.38 -13.58 11.29
C LEU A 74 3.89 -13.97 11.21
N ALA A 75 3.02 -13.18 11.84
CA ALA A 75 1.58 -13.39 11.75
C ALA A 75 1.10 -13.32 10.30
N LYS A 76 1.53 -12.32 9.51
CA LYS A 76 1.19 -12.18 8.10
C LYS A 76 1.63 -13.39 7.27
N VAL A 77 2.84 -13.90 7.47
CA VAL A 77 3.33 -15.12 6.79
C VAL A 77 2.50 -16.34 7.16
N LYS A 78 2.22 -16.54 8.45
CA LYS A 78 1.39 -17.66 8.93
C LYS A 78 -0.06 -17.58 8.43
N MET A 79 -0.64 -16.37 8.32
CA MET A 79 -1.95 -16.16 7.68
C MET A 79 -1.92 -16.60 6.22
N TYR A 80 -0.90 -16.17 5.50
CA TYR A 80 -0.76 -16.50 4.08
C TYR A 80 -0.55 -18.00 3.87
N GLN A 81 0.28 -18.64 4.71
CA GLN A 81 0.47 -20.10 4.74
C GLN A 81 -0.85 -20.85 5.01
N SER A 82 -1.70 -20.32 5.89
CA SER A 82 -2.98 -20.92 6.26
C SER A 82 -4.11 -20.67 5.25
N SER A 83 -3.89 -19.83 4.24
CA SER A 83 -4.91 -19.54 3.23
C SER A 83 -5.25 -20.77 2.41
N PRO A 84 -6.54 -21.08 2.17
CA PRO A 84 -6.97 -22.15 1.28
C PRO A 84 -6.37 -22.10 -0.12
N TYR A 85 -5.97 -20.92 -0.56
CA TYR A 85 -5.31 -20.70 -1.85
C TYR A 85 -3.95 -21.37 -1.93
N ASN A 86 -3.27 -21.55 -0.81
CA ASN A 86 -1.97 -22.20 -0.71
C ASN A 86 -2.05 -23.70 -0.38
N GLY A 87 -3.25 -24.26 -0.37
CA GLY A 87 -3.61 -25.56 0.22
C GLY A 87 -2.89 -26.81 -0.30
N LYS A 88 -2.08 -26.71 -1.34
CA LYS A 88 -1.26 -27.83 -1.82
C LYS A 88 0.22 -27.72 -1.43
N ASN A 89 0.60 -26.65 -0.76
CA ASN A 89 2.00 -26.27 -0.56
C ASN A 89 2.40 -26.38 0.92
N GLY A 90 2.03 -27.49 1.57
CA GLY A 90 2.37 -27.70 2.98
C GLY A 90 1.58 -26.80 3.92
N THR A 91 0.36 -26.42 3.56
CA THR A 91 -0.46 -25.55 4.40
C THR A 91 -0.89 -26.28 5.64
N SER A 92 -0.59 -25.70 6.75
CA SER A 92 -1.11 -26.02 8.06
C SER A 92 -2.01 -24.90 8.56
N ASN A 93 -2.90 -25.22 9.45
CA ASN A 93 -3.81 -24.26 10.06
C ASN A 93 -3.11 -23.54 11.21
N HIS A 94 -2.65 -22.33 10.99
CA HIS A 94 -1.96 -21.50 11.98
C HIS A 94 -2.82 -20.37 12.58
N TRP A 95 -4.14 -20.39 12.37
CA TRP A 95 -5.01 -19.27 12.80
C TRP A 95 -4.96 -18.98 14.30
N THR A 96 -4.80 -20.03 15.13
CA THR A 96 -4.67 -19.84 16.60
C THR A 96 -3.37 -19.15 16.95
N GLU A 97 -2.26 -19.53 16.34
CA GLU A 97 -0.96 -18.90 16.55
C GLU A 97 -0.96 -17.45 16.06
N VAL A 98 -1.53 -17.22 14.87
CA VAL A 98 -1.71 -15.88 14.30
C VAL A 98 -2.47 -14.97 15.28
N LYS A 99 -3.59 -15.48 15.80
CA LYS A 99 -4.39 -14.72 16.78
C LYS A 99 -3.54 -14.35 18.01
N THR A 100 -2.82 -15.30 18.58
CA THR A 100 -1.99 -15.07 19.77
C THR A 100 -0.90 -14.01 19.52
N ILE A 101 -0.20 -14.10 18.38
CA ILE A 101 0.84 -13.14 18.02
C ILE A 101 0.23 -11.75 17.82
N LEU A 102 -0.89 -11.63 17.09
CA LEU A 102 -1.51 -10.35 16.85
C LEU A 102 -2.11 -9.73 18.12
N GLU A 103 -2.66 -10.52 19.02
CA GLU A 103 -3.11 -10.05 20.34
C GLU A 103 -1.96 -9.48 21.16
N ASP A 104 -0.77 -10.10 21.13
CA ASP A 104 0.42 -9.57 21.79
C ASP A 104 0.89 -8.26 21.13
N VAL A 105 0.97 -8.22 19.82
CA VAL A 105 1.36 -7.00 19.07
C VAL A 105 0.39 -5.84 19.34
N ILE A 106 -0.91 -6.09 19.35
CA ILE A 106 -1.94 -5.06 19.63
C ILE A 106 -1.87 -4.58 21.10
N ALA A 107 -1.68 -5.51 22.04
CA ALA A 107 -1.67 -5.18 23.46
C ALA A 107 -0.40 -4.44 23.89
N ASN A 108 0.75 -4.83 23.38
CA ASN A 108 2.07 -4.43 23.88
C ASN A 108 2.92 -3.69 22.84
N GLY A 109 2.56 -3.77 21.57
CA GLY A 109 3.33 -3.25 20.44
C GLY A 109 3.45 -1.74 20.46
N LYS A 110 4.64 -1.27 20.05
CA LYS A 110 5.00 0.14 19.92
C LYS A 110 6.12 0.31 18.91
N ASP A 111 6.21 1.48 18.34
CA ASP A 111 7.33 1.87 17.50
C ASP A 111 8.60 2.14 18.34
N ASN A 112 9.72 2.45 17.71
CA ASN A 112 10.96 2.76 18.39
C ASN A 112 10.96 4.14 19.08
N LYS A 113 9.95 4.96 18.86
CA LYS A 113 9.73 6.23 19.60
C LYS A 113 8.86 6.02 20.83
N GLY A 114 8.34 4.81 21.03
CA GLY A 114 7.48 4.45 22.15
C GLY A 114 5.99 4.70 21.88
N THR A 115 5.60 5.06 20.65
CA THR A 115 4.19 5.23 20.25
C THR A 115 3.52 3.88 20.20
N LYS A 116 2.46 3.69 20.98
CA LYS A 116 1.68 2.46 20.98
C LYS A 116 0.92 2.30 19.67
N PHE A 117 0.88 1.08 19.14
CA PHE A 117 0.12 0.80 17.93
C PHE A 117 -1.38 0.99 18.15
N ARG A 118 -1.99 1.69 17.25
CA ARG A 118 -3.43 1.97 17.19
C ARG A 118 -3.82 2.34 15.76
N LEU A 119 -5.09 2.25 15.43
CA LEU A 119 -5.58 2.80 14.17
C LEU A 119 -5.42 4.34 14.18
N ALA A 120 -5.11 4.91 13.02
CA ALA A 120 -5.13 6.36 12.81
C ALA A 120 -6.54 6.92 13.07
N ASP A 121 -6.64 8.18 13.45
CA ASP A 121 -7.93 8.79 13.75
C ASP A 121 -8.74 9.01 12.46
N THR A 122 -8.06 9.24 11.35
CA THR A 122 -8.66 9.33 10.02
C THR A 122 -7.85 8.56 8.98
N TYR A 123 -8.53 8.06 7.95
CA TYR A 123 -7.86 7.40 6.83
C TYR A 123 -6.96 8.36 6.05
N GLU A 124 -7.27 9.65 6.04
CA GLU A 124 -6.49 10.68 5.32
C GLU A 124 -5.09 10.87 5.93
N GLU A 125 -4.95 10.78 7.26
CA GLU A 125 -3.65 10.90 7.95
C GLU A 125 -2.60 9.95 7.38
N LEU A 126 -2.99 8.73 7.02
CA LEU A 126 -2.09 7.71 6.48
C LEU A 126 -1.45 8.12 5.14
N TYR A 127 -2.06 9.05 4.43
CA TYR A 127 -1.66 9.46 3.08
C TYR A 127 -1.36 10.95 2.96
N THR A 128 -1.33 11.66 4.08
CA THR A 128 -0.93 13.06 4.12
C THR A 128 0.56 13.15 4.43
N ALA A 129 1.31 13.81 3.55
CA ALA A 129 2.74 13.98 3.74
C ALA A 129 3.03 14.71 5.06
N GLY A 130 3.98 14.19 5.84
CA GLY A 130 4.32 14.71 7.17
C GLY A 130 3.41 14.22 8.30
N GLU A 131 2.12 14.06 8.07
CA GLU A 131 1.18 13.50 9.04
C GLU A 131 1.27 11.98 9.11
N SER A 132 1.60 11.32 7.98
CA SER A 132 1.78 9.87 7.90
C SER A 132 3.05 9.37 8.60
N ASP A 133 3.94 10.27 9.03
CA ASP A 133 5.19 9.90 9.66
C ASP A 133 4.97 9.38 11.08
N TRP A 134 5.32 8.11 11.31
CA TRP A 134 5.27 7.51 12.64
C TRP A 134 3.87 7.54 13.28
N THR A 135 2.83 7.36 12.47
CA THR A 135 1.48 7.18 12.99
C THR A 135 1.40 5.91 13.85
N GLY A 136 0.45 5.85 14.77
CA GLY A 136 0.23 4.64 15.57
C GLY A 136 -0.14 3.41 14.74
N GLU A 137 -0.57 3.57 13.49
CA GLU A 137 -0.89 2.48 12.57
C GLU A 137 0.33 1.94 11.81
N SER A 138 1.42 2.73 11.79
CA SER A 138 2.67 2.32 11.14
C SER A 138 3.45 1.34 12.02
N VAL A 139 3.45 0.08 11.66
CA VAL A 139 4.26 -0.94 12.33
C VAL A 139 5.66 -1.00 11.73
N PHE A 140 5.77 -0.97 10.40
CA PHE A 140 7.04 -0.90 9.70
C PHE A 140 6.83 -0.26 8.32
N ASP A 141 7.45 0.89 8.12
CA ASP A 141 7.29 1.71 6.93
C ASP A 141 8.62 2.05 6.26
N VAL A 142 8.57 2.33 4.98
CA VAL A 142 9.59 3.09 4.28
C VAL A 142 9.23 4.57 4.41
N GLN A 143 9.96 5.28 5.26
CA GLN A 143 9.78 6.72 5.49
C GLN A 143 10.36 7.48 4.31
N ALA A 144 9.51 8.19 3.58
CA ALA A 144 9.90 8.98 2.42
C ALA A 144 10.22 10.42 2.83
N ALA A 145 11.21 11.01 2.19
CA ALA A 145 11.58 12.41 2.40
C ALA A 145 11.82 13.10 1.06
N VAL A 146 11.56 14.38 1.00
CA VAL A 146 11.85 15.24 -0.14
C VAL A 146 12.91 16.26 0.24
N SER A 147 14.00 16.35 -0.52
CA SER A 147 15.07 17.32 -0.32
C SER A 147 14.82 18.58 -1.15
N GLY A 148 13.75 19.28 -0.92
CA GLY A 148 13.40 20.62 -1.43
C GLY A 148 13.75 21.03 -2.87
N THR A 149 14.95 20.78 -3.35
CA THR A 149 15.45 21.30 -4.61
C THR A 149 15.92 20.27 -5.64
N VAL A 150 16.13 19.01 -5.25
CA VAL A 150 16.71 18.02 -6.16
C VAL A 150 15.90 16.72 -6.12
N GLU A 151 15.06 16.56 -7.12
CA GLU A 151 14.14 15.40 -7.27
C GLU A 151 14.85 14.04 -7.22
N GLN A 152 16.10 13.99 -7.66
CA GLN A 152 16.83 12.74 -7.89
C GLN A 152 17.62 12.26 -6.67
N THR A 153 17.78 13.07 -5.65
CA THR A 153 18.59 12.76 -4.47
C THR A 153 17.76 12.56 -3.20
N ALA A 154 16.48 12.84 -3.25
CA ALA A 154 15.59 12.62 -2.13
C ALA A 154 15.17 11.16 -2.04
N ASN A 155 15.00 10.65 -0.83
CA ASN A 155 14.35 9.37 -0.58
C ASN A 155 12.83 9.55 -0.71
N ILE A 156 12.36 9.68 -1.95
CA ILE A 156 10.95 9.85 -2.28
C ILE A 156 10.30 8.50 -2.50
N ASN A 157 9.00 8.43 -2.18
CA ASN A 157 8.23 7.25 -2.56
C ASN A 157 8.03 7.20 -4.08
N GLY A 158 7.57 6.06 -4.59
CA GLY A 158 7.31 5.83 -6.02
C GLY A 158 6.18 6.66 -6.64
N ALA A 159 5.67 7.68 -5.95
CA ALA A 159 4.70 8.64 -6.47
C ALA A 159 5.25 9.53 -7.58
N TRP A 160 6.54 9.52 -7.75
CA TRP A 160 7.24 10.14 -8.86
C TRP A 160 6.66 9.64 -10.19
N HIS A 161 6.14 10.54 -11.00
CA HIS A 161 5.43 10.26 -12.25
C HIS A 161 4.00 9.69 -12.14
N ILE A 162 3.46 9.45 -10.95
CA ILE A 162 2.11 8.89 -10.79
C ILE A 162 1.04 9.93 -11.13
N GLY A 163 1.12 11.08 -10.50
CA GLY A 163 0.12 12.13 -10.68
C GLY A 163 0.21 12.77 -12.06
N PHE A 164 -0.93 13.02 -12.68
CA PHE A 164 -1.04 13.87 -13.85
C PHE A 164 -2.23 14.80 -13.70
N SER A 165 -1.96 16.08 -13.78
CA SER A 165 -2.96 17.06 -14.13
C SER A 165 -2.26 18.31 -14.65
N GLY A 166 -2.34 18.56 -15.94
CA GLY A 166 -1.77 19.75 -16.56
C GLY A 166 -2.35 21.04 -15.98
N ALA A 167 -3.64 21.05 -15.67
CA ALA A 167 -4.33 22.19 -15.07
C ALA A 167 -3.85 22.52 -13.65
N LEU A 168 -3.38 21.52 -12.90
CA LEU A 168 -2.87 21.72 -11.55
C LEU A 168 -1.38 22.03 -11.51
N GLY A 169 -0.66 21.85 -12.62
CA GLY A 169 0.79 21.97 -12.64
C GLY A 169 1.50 20.91 -11.77
N THR A 170 0.85 19.79 -11.52
CA THR A 170 1.43 18.70 -10.74
C THR A 170 2.44 17.88 -11.53
N GLY A 171 2.51 18.05 -12.84
CA GLY A 171 3.35 17.23 -13.70
C GLY A 171 2.89 15.76 -13.72
N GLY A 172 3.83 14.86 -13.97
CA GLY A 172 3.55 13.44 -13.98
C GLY A 172 3.01 12.91 -15.30
N TRP A 173 2.73 11.61 -15.34
CA TRP A 173 2.44 10.87 -16.56
C TRP A 173 1.05 10.22 -16.58
N GLY A 174 0.26 10.37 -15.53
CA GLY A 174 -1.08 9.78 -15.43
C GLY A 174 -1.07 8.28 -15.15
N PHE A 175 -0.05 7.78 -14.46
CA PHE A 175 -0.02 6.41 -14.02
C PHE A 175 -0.98 6.16 -12.84
N TYR A 176 -1.37 4.89 -12.67
CA TYR A 176 -2.23 4.41 -11.58
C TYR A 176 -3.55 5.17 -11.47
N GLN A 177 -4.17 5.49 -12.62
CA GLN A 177 -5.54 5.97 -12.62
C GLN A 177 -6.46 4.91 -12.01
N PRO A 178 -7.38 5.30 -11.11
CA PRO A 178 -8.36 4.39 -10.55
C PRO A 178 -9.26 3.82 -11.66
N SER A 179 -9.46 2.51 -11.65
CA SER A 179 -10.39 1.86 -12.58
C SER A 179 -11.85 2.09 -12.14
N TYR A 180 -12.78 1.95 -13.08
CA TYR A 180 -14.20 1.95 -12.76
C TYR A 180 -14.58 0.85 -11.76
N ASP A 181 -14.00 -0.34 -11.90
CA ASP A 181 -14.24 -1.45 -10.98
C ASP A 181 -13.79 -1.10 -9.54
N MET A 182 -12.60 -0.51 -9.39
CA MET A 182 -12.11 -0.05 -8.09
C MET A 182 -13.01 1.03 -7.48
N VAL A 183 -13.47 1.99 -8.27
CA VAL A 183 -14.36 3.06 -7.80
C VAL A 183 -15.72 2.50 -7.40
N ASN A 184 -16.32 1.67 -8.25
CA ASN A 184 -17.61 1.06 -7.96
C ASN A 184 -17.57 0.10 -6.77
N ALA A 185 -16.43 -0.54 -6.48
CA ALA A 185 -16.26 -1.35 -5.27
C ALA A 185 -16.42 -0.54 -3.95
N HIS A 186 -16.35 0.78 -4.03
CA HIS A 186 -16.63 1.66 -2.88
C HIS A 186 -18.11 2.09 -2.77
N ILE A 187 -18.97 1.68 -3.71
CA ILE A 187 -20.40 1.92 -3.59
C ILE A 187 -20.95 1.08 -2.42
N VAL A 188 -21.69 1.72 -1.55
CA VAL A 188 -22.30 1.09 -0.37
C VAL A 188 -23.83 1.20 -0.41
N ASP A 189 -24.51 0.41 0.37
CA ASP A 189 -25.95 0.51 0.56
C ASP A 189 -26.32 1.73 1.45
N ALA A 190 -27.59 1.95 1.66
CA ALA A 190 -28.10 3.05 2.50
C ALA A 190 -27.67 2.95 3.99
N ASN A 191 -27.16 1.80 4.43
CA ASN A 191 -26.65 1.59 5.78
C ASN A 191 -25.10 1.73 5.82
N GLY A 192 -24.46 2.05 4.71
CA GLY A 192 -23.00 2.16 4.60
C GLY A 192 -22.28 0.82 4.48
N LEU A 193 -22.99 -0.26 4.13
CA LEU A 193 -22.38 -1.59 3.99
C LEU A 193 -21.96 -1.87 2.54
N PRO A 194 -20.76 -2.46 2.32
CA PRO A 194 -20.27 -2.77 0.99
C PRO A 194 -21.06 -3.92 0.35
N LYS A 195 -21.14 -3.92 -0.98
CA LYS A 195 -21.77 -4.99 -1.77
C LYS A 195 -20.80 -6.17 -1.89
N MET A 196 -20.87 -7.11 -0.94
CA MET A 196 -19.95 -8.25 -0.85
C MET A 196 -20.21 -9.36 -1.88
N ASP A 197 -21.27 -9.26 -2.65
CA ASP A 197 -21.68 -10.21 -3.71
C ASP A 197 -21.18 -9.80 -5.10
N ASP A 198 -20.26 -8.83 -5.18
CA ASP A 198 -19.74 -8.24 -6.40
C ASP A 198 -20.77 -7.53 -7.28
N SER A 199 -21.99 -7.33 -6.79
CA SER A 199 -23.07 -6.68 -7.57
C SER A 199 -22.76 -5.23 -7.96
N TYR A 200 -21.80 -4.58 -7.25
CA TYR A 200 -21.30 -3.25 -7.59
C TYR A 200 -20.77 -3.15 -9.03
N ARG A 201 -20.34 -4.26 -9.64
CA ARG A 201 -19.87 -4.32 -11.03
C ARG A 201 -20.96 -4.05 -12.07
N ASN A 202 -22.21 -4.17 -11.65
CA ASN A 202 -23.38 -3.87 -12.48
C ASN A 202 -23.89 -2.43 -12.27
N ASP A 203 -23.33 -1.71 -11.28
CA ASP A 203 -23.72 -0.32 -11.06
C ASP A 203 -23.17 0.58 -12.17
N PRO A 204 -23.88 1.63 -12.55
CA PRO A 204 -23.36 2.65 -13.45
C PRO A 204 -22.07 3.28 -12.89
N ALA A 205 -21.19 3.74 -13.78
CA ALA A 205 -20.04 4.52 -13.36
C ALA A 205 -20.49 5.80 -12.65
N LEU A 206 -19.83 6.12 -11.53
CA LEU A 206 -20.15 7.33 -10.74
C LEU A 206 -19.85 8.61 -11.50
N SER A 207 -18.84 8.59 -12.39
CA SER A 207 -18.51 9.74 -13.24
C SER A 207 -18.74 9.39 -14.71
N THR A 208 -19.43 10.26 -15.42
CA THR A 208 -19.79 10.10 -16.83
C THR A 208 -19.58 11.40 -17.60
N LEU A 209 -19.64 11.34 -18.91
CA LEU A 209 -19.74 12.53 -19.77
C LEU A 209 -21.19 12.73 -20.19
N ASP A 210 -21.64 13.99 -20.15
CA ASP A 210 -22.93 14.37 -20.70
C ASP A 210 -22.91 14.47 -22.25
N GLU A 211 -24.02 14.87 -22.84
CA GLU A 211 -24.19 15.05 -24.29
C GLU A 211 -23.25 16.11 -24.90
N ASN A 212 -22.70 17.00 -24.08
CA ASN A 212 -21.78 18.06 -24.46
C ASN A 212 -20.32 17.69 -24.15
N ASN A 213 -20.04 16.43 -23.77
CA ASN A 213 -18.76 15.95 -23.27
C ASN A 213 -18.28 16.68 -22.00
N LEU A 214 -19.19 17.18 -21.17
CA LEU A 214 -18.87 17.72 -19.87
C LEU A 214 -18.88 16.60 -18.82
N PRO A 215 -17.88 16.53 -17.95
CA PRO A 215 -17.82 15.52 -16.91
C PRO A 215 -18.80 15.83 -15.78
N HIS A 216 -19.46 14.80 -15.31
CA HIS A 216 -20.40 14.85 -14.20
C HIS A 216 -20.18 13.66 -13.27
N THR A 217 -20.28 13.88 -11.96
CA THR A 217 -20.25 12.81 -10.95
C THR A 217 -21.58 12.73 -10.22
N ASP A 218 -22.19 11.55 -10.20
CA ASP A 218 -23.39 11.32 -9.40
C ASP A 218 -23.04 11.28 -7.91
N LEU A 219 -23.26 12.38 -7.24
CA LEU A 219 -23.03 12.56 -5.80
C LEU A 219 -24.19 12.06 -4.92
N THR A 220 -25.27 11.54 -5.53
CA THR A 220 -26.40 10.97 -4.78
C THR A 220 -26.19 9.51 -4.38
N VAL A 221 -25.23 8.84 -5.03
CA VAL A 221 -24.85 7.46 -4.71
C VAL A 221 -24.01 7.43 -3.45
N TYR A 222 -24.41 6.59 -2.51
CA TYR A 222 -23.64 6.39 -1.26
C TYR A 222 -22.34 5.67 -1.56
N THR A 223 -21.23 6.21 -1.05
CA THR A 223 -19.89 5.63 -1.19
C THR A 223 -19.17 5.57 0.16
N ASP A 224 -18.27 4.61 0.29
CA ASP A 224 -17.32 4.58 1.39
C ASP A 224 -16.46 5.86 1.36
N PRO A 225 -16.34 6.61 2.47
CA PRO A 225 -15.61 7.89 2.51
C PRO A 225 -14.12 7.76 2.14
N ARG A 226 -13.53 6.57 2.21
CA ARG A 226 -12.16 6.32 1.76
C ARG A 226 -11.98 6.54 0.26
N LEU A 227 -13.07 6.48 -0.52
CA LEU A 227 -13.03 6.79 -1.94
C LEU A 227 -12.51 8.22 -2.18
N ASP A 228 -13.01 9.20 -1.44
CA ASP A 228 -12.65 10.60 -1.62
C ASP A 228 -11.22 10.94 -1.16
N VAL A 229 -10.63 10.10 -0.33
CA VAL A 229 -9.20 10.18 0.01
C VAL A 229 -8.32 9.59 -1.10
N SER A 230 -8.79 8.52 -1.73
CA SER A 230 -8.00 7.74 -2.69
C SER A 230 -8.13 8.24 -4.13
N THR A 231 -9.31 8.73 -4.51
CA THR A 231 -9.72 8.98 -5.90
C THR A 231 -10.21 10.41 -6.09
N GLY A 232 -9.63 11.09 -7.06
CA GLY A 232 -10.15 12.37 -7.56
C GLY A 232 -11.31 12.13 -8.52
N ARG A 233 -12.43 12.78 -8.24
CA ARG A 233 -13.64 12.76 -9.07
C ARG A 233 -13.99 14.19 -9.48
N PHE A 234 -14.69 14.35 -10.59
CA PHE A 234 -15.25 15.66 -10.95
C PHE A 234 -16.27 16.12 -9.92
N GLU A 235 -16.38 17.44 -9.78
CA GLU A 235 -17.32 18.10 -8.85
C GLU A 235 -17.07 17.82 -7.37
N THR A 236 -15.96 17.14 -7.03
CA THR A 236 -15.51 16.94 -5.64
C THR A 236 -14.19 17.66 -5.37
N PRO A 237 -13.90 18.08 -4.13
CA PRO A 237 -12.62 18.68 -3.80
C PRO A 237 -11.44 17.77 -4.11
N PHE A 238 -10.47 18.29 -4.85
CA PHE A 238 -9.22 17.61 -5.11
C PHE A 238 -8.11 18.22 -4.25
N LEU A 239 -7.97 17.69 -3.05
CA LEU A 239 -7.10 18.23 -2.01
C LEU A 239 -7.35 19.74 -1.82
N ASP A 240 -6.28 20.54 -1.77
CA ASP A 240 -6.30 22.00 -1.69
C ASP A 240 -6.05 22.68 -3.05
N TRP A 241 -6.16 21.92 -4.16
CA TRP A 241 -5.91 22.46 -5.50
C TRP A 241 -7.14 23.12 -6.11
N THR A 242 -8.22 22.37 -6.28
CA THR A 242 -9.44 22.83 -6.97
C THR A 242 -10.60 21.85 -6.79
N VAL A 243 -11.76 22.21 -7.33
CA VAL A 243 -12.88 21.32 -7.63
C VAL A 243 -12.95 21.19 -9.15
N PRO A 244 -12.58 20.04 -9.74
CA PRO A 244 -12.55 19.89 -11.19
C PRO A 244 -13.96 19.83 -11.77
N ASN A 245 -14.20 20.58 -12.85
CA ASN A 245 -15.47 20.68 -13.53
C ASN A 245 -15.39 20.64 -15.06
N ALA A 246 -14.19 20.38 -15.58
CA ALA A 246 -13.94 20.25 -17.01
C ALA A 246 -12.84 19.21 -17.27
N LEU A 247 -12.82 18.62 -18.45
CA LEU A 247 -11.81 17.64 -18.84
C LEU A 247 -10.43 18.24 -19.06
N ASP A 248 -10.37 19.51 -19.46
CA ASP A 248 -9.15 20.16 -19.91
C ASP A 248 -8.07 20.13 -18.82
N GLY A 249 -6.96 19.48 -19.17
CA GLY A 249 -5.80 19.32 -18.31
C GLY A 249 -6.02 18.49 -17.04
N TRP A 250 -7.20 17.89 -16.85
CA TRP A 250 -7.51 17.09 -15.66
C TRP A 250 -7.09 15.65 -15.79
N VAL A 251 -7.51 14.96 -16.84
CA VAL A 251 -7.05 13.63 -17.18
C VAL A 251 -6.26 13.65 -18.48
N ARG A 252 -5.25 12.80 -18.58
CA ARG A 252 -4.38 12.78 -19.75
C ARG A 252 -5.09 12.24 -20.99
N ASP A 253 -5.82 11.14 -20.83
CA ASP A 253 -6.53 10.47 -21.90
C ASP A 253 -7.73 9.70 -21.32
N VAL A 254 -8.92 10.25 -21.54
CA VAL A 254 -10.18 9.67 -21.06
C VAL A 254 -10.44 8.28 -21.69
N SER A 255 -10.04 8.09 -22.94
CA SER A 255 -10.28 6.82 -23.65
C SER A 255 -9.44 5.67 -23.10
N ASN A 256 -8.29 5.98 -22.51
CA ASN A 256 -7.37 5.01 -21.94
C ASN A 256 -7.55 4.86 -20.42
N GLY A 257 -7.61 5.96 -19.67
CA GLY A 257 -7.59 5.97 -18.22
C GLY A 257 -8.93 6.25 -17.55
N GLY A 258 -9.98 6.61 -18.32
CA GLY A 258 -11.28 7.00 -17.78
C GLY A 258 -11.28 8.37 -17.13
N LEU A 259 -12.27 8.61 -16.24
CA LEU A 259 -12.58 9.94 -15.69
C LEU A 259 -12.01 10.19 -14.29
N TYR A 260 -11.27 9.24 -13.72
CA TYR A 260 -10.78 9.31 -12.35
C TYR A 260 -9.29 9.65 -12.30
N LEU A 261 -8.87 10.35 -11.26
CA LEU A 261 -7.46 10.61 -10.97
C LEU A 261 -7.01 9.92 -9.69
N ASN A 262 -5.73 9.55 -9.65
CA ASN A 262 -5.09 9.16 -8.41
C ASN A 262 -4.98 10.40 -7.51
N LYS A 263 -5.61 10.36 -6.35
CA LYS A 263 -5.57 11.44 -5.36
C LYS A 263 -4.63 11.12 -4.20
N LYS A 264 -4.59 9.84 -3.81
CA LYS A 264 -3.86 9.33 -2.66
C LYS A 264 -2.36 9.68 -2.68
N ASN A 265 -1.73 9.67 -3.85
CA ASN A 265 -0.30 9.93 -4.01
C ASN A 265 0.02 11.34 -4.51
N ILE A 266 -0.96 12.21 -4.63
CA ILE A 266 -0.75 13.59 -5.04
C ILE A 266 -0.43 14.45 -3.81
N PRO A 267 0.60 15.31 -3.85
CA PRO A 267 0.88 16.23 -2.76
C PRO A 267 -0.19 17.32 -2.69
N ARG A 268 -0.38 17.90 -1.52
CA ARG A 268 -1.15 19.13 -1.39
C ARG A 268 -0.40 20.29 -2.04
N LYS A 269 -1.10 21.29 -2.50
CA LYS A 269 -0.52 22.53 -3.03
C LYS A 269 0.33 23.23 -1.96
N ALA A 270 -0.11 23.18 -0.70
CA ALA A 270 0.62 23.71 0.44
C ALA A 270 1.96 23.01 0.70
N ASP A 271 2.13 21.76 0.24
CA ASP A 271 3.36 20.97 0.42
C ASP A 271 4.47 21.38 -0.56
N LYS A 272 4.15 22.21 -1.54
CA LYS A 272 5.09 22.59 -2.61
C LYS A 272 6.35 23.24 -2.05
N GLY A 273 7.50 22.64 -2.32
CA GLY A 273 8.81 23.10 -1.87
C GLY A 273 9.18 22.74 -0.44
N SER A 274 8.32 22.01 0.28
CA SER A 274 8.60 21.48 1.62
C SER A 274 8.49 19.96 1.66
N LEU A 275 7.29 19.42 1.51
CA LEU A 275 6.99 17.99 1.51
C LEU A 275 6.74 17.44 0.08
N SER A 276 6.88 18.26 -0.91
CA SER A 276 6.94 17.90 -2.33
C SER A 276 7.96 18.78 -3.05
N ASN A 277 8.38 18.34 -4.25
CA ASN A 277 9.30 19.16 -5.05
C ASN A 277 8.67 20.48 -5.52
N THR A 278 9.53 21.44 -5.88
CA THR A 278 9.09 22.80 -6.25
C THR A 278 8.66 22.91 -7.70
N THR A 279 9.22 22.09 -8.60
CA THR A 279 9.10 22.25 -10.04
C THR A 279 7.85 21.62 -10.60
N GLN A 280 7.60 20.37 -10.26
CA GLN A 280 6.50 19.59 -10.85
C GLN A 280 5.48 19.09 -9.83
N THR A 281 5.81 19.18 -8.54
CA THR A 281 4.95 18.71 -7.42
C THR A 281 4.49 17.25 -7.54
N ASN A 282 5.27 16.43 -8.26
CA ASN A 282 4.97 15.02 -8.49
C ASN A 282 5.78 14.07 -7.62
N SER A 283 6.68 14.59 -6.81
CA SER A 283 7.44 13.86 -5.79
C SER A 283 6.99 14.32 -4.42
N THR A 284 6.73 13.40 -3.54
CA THR A 284 6.16 13.70 -2.22
C THR A 284 6.78 12.84 -1.12
N ALA A 285 6.81 13.37 0.09
CA ALA A 285 7.23 12.68 1.31
C ALA A 285 6.13 11.77 1.89
N LYS A 286 5.29 11.17 1.06
CA LYS A 286 4.30 10.18 1.52
C LYS A 286 4.96 8.84 1.74
N ASN A 287 4.71 8.23 2.88
CA ASN A 287 5.33 6.97 3.29
C ASN A 287 4.75 5.77 2.56
N PHE A 288 5.56 4.71 2.52
CA PHE A 288 5.15 3.42 1.98
C PHE A 288 5.04 2.42 3.11
N HIS A 289 3.81 2.07 3.48
CA HIS A 289 3.52 1.12 4.55
C HIS A 289 3.82 -0.31 4.10
N LEU A 290 4.66 -1.01 4.84
CA LEU A 290 4.99 -2.43 4.63
C LEU A 290 4.12 -3.33 5.51
N ILE A 291 3.86 -2.90 6.73
CA ILE A 291 3.02 -3.58 7.72
C ILE A 291 2.30 -2.52 8.55
#